data_8b23a90157aa028a327a03ef543bb892
#
_entry.id   8b23a90157aa028a327a03ef543bb892
#
_cell.length_a   1.000
_cell.length_b   1.000
_cell.length_c   1.000
_cell.angle_alpha   90.00
_cell.angle_beta   90.00
_cell.angle_gamma   90.00
#
_symmetry.space_group_name_H-M   'P 1'
#
loop_
_entity.id
_entity.type
_entity.pdbx_description
1 polymer ?
#
loop_
_entity_poly.entity_id
_entity_poly.type
_entity_poly.pdbx_seq_one_letter_code
_entity_poly.pdbx_strand_id
1 'polypeptide(L)'
;TYTLSLVTLDAATKGPLGDGAGAEQLAAVAGHSLGEYTALVAARALSASEGATLVQARGEAMQSAAEANPGTMAAVLGLELEGVAEACGDVEGAWVANDNSPGQVVIAGTLQGVEDASVAALKRGSKRVIPLQVGGAFHTPLMQPAQAPLDAALAAAKFAPASFPVVANVDATPHTDDFRALLSAQLCSQVRWRRSLLALAGAGANLFVELGPGTELSGMVRRTVPDVARLNVAGPEDLEALASAINS
;
A
#
# COMPACT_ATOMS: atom_id res chain seq x y z
N THR A 1 -8.97 -8.97 3.15
CA THR A 1 -7.58 -8.66 3.54
C THR A 1 -7.51 -7.94 4.88
N TYR A 2 -8.15 -6.75 5.08
CA TYR A 2 -8.06 -5.99 6.32
C TYR A 2 -8.25 -6.85 7.58
N THR A 3 -9.38 -7.55 7.69
CA THR A 3 -9.69 -8.41 8.85
C THR A 3 -8.65 -9.52 9.06
N LEU A 4 -8.22 -10.18 7.99
CA LEU A 4 -7.22 -11.26 8.08
C LEU A 4 -5.87 -10.72 8.54
N SER A 5 -5.42 -9.59 8.02
CA SER A 5 -4.17 -8.95 8.46
C SER A 5 -4.24 -8.52 9.93
N LEU A 6 -5.42 -8.06 10.43
CA LEU A 6 -5.60 -7.74 11.84
C LEU A 6 -5.57 -8.98 12.75
N VAL A 7 -6.14 -10.10 12.31
CA VAL A 7 -6.07 -11.37 13.07
C VAL A 7 -4.62 -11.85 13.18
N THR A 8 -3.87 -11.78 12.08
CA THR A 8 -2.45 -12.13 12.06
C THR A 8 -1.62 -11.17 12.93
N LEU A 9 -1.91 -9.87 12.88
CA LEU A 9 -1.28 -8.86 13.74
C LEU A 9 -1.56 -9.13 15.22
N ASP A 10 -2.83 -9.39 15.59
CA ASP A 10 -3.20 -9.72 16.98
C ASP A 10 -2.46 -10.96 17.50
N ALA A 11 -2.37 -12.01 16.67
CA ALA A 11 -1.61 -13.21 17.04
C ALA A 11 -0.11 -12.93 17.18
N ALA A 12 0.49 -12.14 16.28
CA ALA A 12 1.89 -11.76 16.35
C ALA A 12 2.18 -10.87 17.58
N THR A 13 1.30 -9.92 17.91
CA THR A 13 1.48 -9.02 19.07
C THR A 13 1.20 -9.69 20.41
N LYS A 14 0.35 -10.71 20.47
CA LYS A 14 0.17 -11.56 21.66
C LYS A 14 1.28 -12.62 21.83
N GLY A 15 2.11 -12.79 20.81
CA GLY A 15 3.23 -13.71 20.73
C GLY A 15 4.57 -12.99 20.53
N PRO A 16 5.27 -13.28 19.42
CA PRO A 16 6.66 -12.84 19.20
C PRO A 16 6.88 -11.32 19.20
N LEU A 17 5.88 -10.52 18.75
CA LEU A 17 5.95 -9.04 18.75
C LEU A 17 5.37 -8.41 20.02
N GLY A 18 5.08 -9.20 21.05
CA GLY A 18 4.44 -8.73 22.28
C GLY A 18 5.14 -7.58 22.99
N ASP A 19 4.67 -7.22 24.20
CA ASP A 19 5.11 -6.04 24.98
C ASP A 19 6.58 -6.10 25.50
N GLY A 20 7.42 -6.94 24.89
CA GLY A 20 8.83 -7.15 25.25
C GLY A 20 9.81 -6.74 24.14
N ALA A 21 10.93 -7.43 24.09
CA ALA A 21 12.06 -7.16 23.17
C ALA A 21 11.66 -7.06 21.68
N GLY A 22 10.60 -7.76 21.24
CA GLY A 22 10.11 -7.67 19.86
C GLY A 22 9.48 -6.31 19.49
N ALA A 23 8.80 -5.67 20.44
CA ALA A 23 8.24 -4.33 20.22
C ALA A 23 9.33 -3.25 20.15
N GLU A 24 10.41 -3.39 20.92
CA GLU A 24 11.54 -2.44 20.90
C GLU A 24 12.33 -2.50 19.61
N GLN A 25 12.27 -3.61 18.86
CA GLN A 25 12.94 -3.79 17.57
C GLN A 25 12.11 -3.29 16.38
N LEU A 26 10.83 -2.95 16.57
CA LEU A 26 9.96 -2.49 15.51
C LEU A 26 10.31 -1.05 15.09
N ALA A 27 11.03 -0.90 13.98
CA ALA A 27 11.48 0.41 13.50
C ALA A 27 10.34 1.26 12.92
N ALA A 28 9.43 0.65 12.14
CA ALA A 28 8.29 1.31 11.52
C ALA A 28 7.28 0.28 11.01
N VAL A 29 6.10 0.76 10.65
CA VAL A 29 5.07 -0.02 9.96
C VAL A 29 4.71 0.64 8.63
N ALA A 30 4.29 -0.17 7.67
CA ALA A 30 3.83 0.29 6.37
C ALA A 30 2.72 -0.62 5.86
N GLY A 31 1.89 -0.11 4.96
CA GLY A 31 0.85 -0.90 4.32
C GLY A 31 0.52 -0.37 2.93
N HIS A 32 0.35 -1.26 1.96
CA HIS A 32 0.07 -0.88 0.58
C HIS A 32 -1.41 -0.54 0.42
N SER A 33 -1.74 0.68 0.03
CA SER A 33 -3.10 1.17 -0.20
C SER A 33 -4.02 0.92 1.01
N LEU A 34 -4.94 -0.02 0.95
CA LEU A 34 -5.80 -0.43 2.07
C LEU A 34 -4.97 -0.87 3.30
N GLY A 35 -3.80 -1.47 3.09
CA GLY A 35 -2.90 -1.90 4.16
C GLY A 35 -2.40 -0.75 5.04
N GLU A 36 -2.41 0.50 4.58
CA GLU A 36 -2.03 1.66 5.41
C GLU A 36 -2.97 1.83 6.61
N TYR A 37 -4.27 1.49 6.46
CA TYR A 37 -5.21 1.45 7.59
C TYR A 37 -4.87 0.34 8.60
N THR A 38 -4.43 -0.82 8.12
CA THR A 38 -3.92 -1.89 9.01
C THR A 38 -2.64 -1.46 9.72
N ALA A 39 -1.74 -0.78 9.03
CA ALA A 39 -0.51 -0.24 9.60
C ALA A 39 -0.80 0.80 10.72
N LEU A 40 -1.83 1.65 10.54
CA LEU A 40 -2.28 2.59 11.56
C LEU A 40 -2.82 1.89 12.81
N VAL A 41 -3.51 0.77 12.66
CA VAL A 41 -3.94 -0.06 13.79
C VAL A 41 -2.73 -0.70 14.47
N ALA A 42 -1.77 -1.23 13.71
CA ALA A 42 -0.52 -1.79 14.24
C ALA A 42 0.28 -0.73 15.03
N ALA A 43 0.31 0.50 14.55
CA ALA A 43 0.94 1.64 15.22
C ALA A 43 0.10 2.21 16.39
N ARG A 44 -1.07 1.64 16.69
CA ARG A 44 -2.00 2.12 17.73
C ARG A 44 -2.55 3.53 17.47
N ALA A 45 -2.41 4.04 16.26
CA ALA A 45 -2.98 5.32 15.84
C ALA A 45 -4.49 5.23 15.61
N LEU A 46 -5.01 4.04 15.30
CA LEU A 46 -6.43 3.72 15.18
C LEU A 46 -6.77 2.47 16.00
N SER A 47 -7.97 2.41 16.56
CA SER A 47 -8.53 1.14 17.02
C SER A 47 -8.92 0.26 15.82
N ALA A 48 -8.95 -1.06 16.01
CA ALA A 48 -9.39 -1.99 14.97
C ALA A 48 -10.81 -1.71 14.45
N SER A 49 -11.72 -1.28 15.34
CA SER A 49 -13.10 -0.92 14.98
C SER A 49 -13.17 0.36 14.16
N GLU A 50 -12.40 1.39 14.52
CA GLU A 50 -12.35 2.63 13.72
C GLU A 50 -11.70 2.39 12.36
N GLY A 51 -10.62 1.60 12.32
CA GLY A 51 -10.01 1.18 11.06
C GLY A 51 -10.99 0.42 10.15
N ALA A 52 -11.80 -0.49 10.71
CA ALA A 52 -12.84 -1.19 9.95
C ALA A 52 -13.90 -0.23 9.38
N THR A 53 -14.37 0.73 10.20
CA THR A 53 -15.33 1.75 9.76
C THR A 53 -14.77 2.61 8.62
N LEU A 54 -13.51 3.05 8.74
CA LEU A 54 -12.85 3.83 7.70
C LEU A 54 -12.64 3.04 6.41
N VAL A 55 -12.24 1.76 6.51
CA VAL A 55 -12.06 0.87 5.33
C VAL A 55 -13.39 0.64 4.62
N GLN A 56 -14.50 0.50 5.37
CA GLN A 56 -15.82 0.40 4.79
C GLN A 56 -16.20 1.70 4.07
N ALA A 57 -16.13 2.85 4.75
CA ALA A 57 -16.44 4.15 4.16
C ALA A 57 -15.60 4.45 2.90
N ARG A 58 -14.29 4.12 2.96
CA ARG A 58 -13.39 4.22 1.80
C ARG A 58 -13.86 3.35 0.65
N GLY A 59 -14.21 2.11 0.92
CA GLY A 59 -14.67 1.16 -0.09
C GLY A 59 -15.96 1.63 -0.78
N GLU A 60 -16.94 2.09 -0.01
CA GLU A 60 -18.21 2.62 -0.51
C GLU A 60 -17.99 3.90 -1.35
N ALA A 61 -17.15 4.83 -0.87
CA ALA A 61 -16.82 6.05 -1.60
C ALA A 61 -16.08 5.76 -2.91
N MET A 62 -15.11 4.85 -2.89
CA MET A 62 -14.36 4.44 -4.10
C MET A 62 -15.26 3.72 -5.11
N GLN A 63 -16.20 2.89 -4.66
CA GLN A 63 -17.17 2.24 -5.53
C GLN A 63 -18.06 3.27 -6.23
N SER A 64 -18.62 4.21 -5.47
CA SER A 64 -19.45 5.29 -6.03
C SER A 64 -18.68 6.16 -7.02
N ALA A 65 -17.41 6.48 -6.72
CA ALA A 65 -16.57 7.24 -7.65
C ALA A 65 -16.25 6.47 -8.93
N ALA A 66 -16.03 5.15 -8.83
CA ALA A 66 -15.80 4.29 -9.99
C ALA A 66 -17.03 4.13 -10.88
N GLU A 67 -18.23 4.14 -10.30
CA GLU A 67 -19.50 4.13 -11.04
C GLU A 67 -19.73 5.48 -11.77
N ALA A 68 -19.37 6.60 -11.12
CA ALA A 68 -19.48 7.93 -11.71
C ALA A 68 -18.39 8.18 -12.80
N ASN A 69 -17.19 7.66 -12.60
CA ASN A 69 -16.04 7.81 -13.49
C ASN A 69 -15.49 6.41 -13.86
N PRO A 70 -16.11 5.70 -14.81
CA PRO A 70 -15.65 4.37 -15.21
C PRO A 70 -14.19 4.37 -15.66
N GLY A 71 -13.41 3.44 -15.12
CA GLY A 71 -11.99 3.32 -15.42
C GLY A 71 -11.46 1.93 -15.13
N THR A 72 -10.18 1.75 -15.39
CA THR A 72 -9.48 0.47 -15.21
C THR A 72 -8.04 0.66 -14.78
N MET A 73 -7.35 -0.46 -14.53
CA MET A 73 -5.93 -0.49 -14.18
C MET A 73 -5.21 -1.59 -14.95
N ALA A 74 -3.90 -1.40 -15.17
CA ALA A 74 -3.04 -2.44 -15.76
C ALA A 74 -1.65 -2.42 -15.11
N ALA A 75 -1.07 -3.60 -14.93
CA ALA A 75 0.30 -3.76 -14.45
C ALA A 75 1.28 -3.76 -15.64
N VAL A 76 2.18 -2.79 -15.68
CA VAL A 76 3.28 -2.69 -16.64
C VAL A 76 4.50 -3.40 -16.05
N LEU A 77 5.01 -4.40 -16.75
CA LEU A 77 6.11 -5.23 -16.31
C LEU A 77 7.36 -5.05 -17.19
N GLY A 78 8.52 -4.93 -16.54
CA GLY A 78 9.82 -4.86 -17.20
C GLY A 78 10.16 -3.49 -17.79
N LEU A 79 9.46 -2.44 -17.38
CA LEU A 79 9.78 -1.03 -17.68
C LEU A 79 9.87 -0.27 -16.36
N GLU A 80 10.85 0.62 -16.22
CA GLU A 80 11.04 1.43 -15.03
C GLU A 80 10.00 2.57 -14.94
N LEU A 81 9.86 3.13 -13.73
CA LEU A 81 8.86 4.17 -13.42
C LEU A 81 8.88 5.33 -14.41
N GLU A 82 10.08 5.81 -14.76
CA GLU A 82 10.27 6.96 -15.65
C GLU A 82 9.67 6.69 -17.03
N GLY A 83 9.96 5.53 -17.62
CA GLY A 83 9.42 5.14 -18.93
C GLY A 83 7.89 4.89 -18.88
N VAL A 84 7.34 4.41 -17.74
CA VAL A 84 5.89 4.27 -17.57
C VAL A 84 5.23 5.65 -17.39
N ALA A 85 5.86 6.55 -16.65
CA ALA A 85 5.36 7.93 -16.47
C ALA A 85 5.33 8.70 -17.81
N GLU A 86 6.36 8.54 -18.63
CA GLU A 86 6.38 9.09 -20.00
C GLU A 86 5.25 8.49 -20.86
N ALA A 87 5.03 7.16 -20.78
CA ALA A 87 3.95 6.50 -21.52
C ALA A 87 2.56 7.03 -21.12
N CYS A 88 2.34 7.34 -19.84
CA CYS A 88 1.12 8.00 -19.37
C CYS A 88 1.07 9.48 -19.77
N GLY A 89 2.21 10.18 -19.77
CA GLY A 89 2.29 11.60 -20.16
C GLY A 89 1.99 11.86 -21.64
N ASP A 90 2.18 10.87 -22.49
CA ASP A 90 1.90 10.97 -23.94
C ASP A 90 0.41 10.79 -24.30
N VAL A 91 -0.43 10.40 -23.34
CA VAL A 91 -1.84 10.08 -23.58
C VAL A 91 -2.73 10.81 -22.57
N GLU A 92 -3.99 11.03 -22.94
CA GLU A 92 -4.98 11.63 -22.06
C GLU A 92 -5.65 10.55 -21.21
N GLY A 93 -5.93 10.85 -19.95
CA GLY A 93 -6.73 10.01 -19.06
C GLY A 93 -6.02 8.77 -18.52
N ALA A 94 -4.69 8.73 -18.50
CA ALA A 94 -3.91 7.69 -17.85
C ALA A 94 -2.89 8.27 -16.87
N TRP A 95 -2.70 7.60 -15.74
CA TRP A 95 -1.78 7.99 -14.66
C TRP A 95 -1.03 6.78 -14.12
N VAL A 96 0.13 7.04 -13.55
CA VAL A 96 0.81 6.05 -12.70
C VAL A 96 0.08 5.96 -11.36
N ALA A 97 -0.50 4.81 -11.06
CA ALA A 97 -1.24 4.55 -9.83
C ALA A 97 -0.35 3.97 -8.72
N ASN A 98 0.54 3.02 -9.05
CA ASN A 98 1.43 2.41 -8.07
C ASN A 98 2.84 2.21 -8.64
N ASP A 99 3.86 2.65 -7.88
CA ASP A 99 5.25 2.26 -8.08
C ASP A 99 5.57 1.14 -7.09
N ASN A 100 5.42 -0.12 -7.52
CA ASN A 100 5.43 -1.28 -6.64
C ASN A 100 6.84 -1.83 -6.37
N SER A 101 7.66 -1.95 -7.39
CA SER A 101 9.04 -2.45 -7.32
C SER A 101 9.75 -2.17 -8.64
N PRO A 102 11.08 -2.31 -8.74
CA PRO A 102 11.79 -2.21 -10.01
C PRO A 102 11.12 -3.06 -11.09
N GLY A 103 10.80 -2.44 -12.22
CA GLY A 103 10.12 -3.07 -13.35
C GLY A 103 8.69 -3.55 -13.08
N GLN A 104 8.02 -3.08 -12.04
CA GLN A 104 6.60 -3.36 -11.78
C GLN A 104 5.86 -2.09 -11.36
N VAL A 105 5.20 -1.45 -12.30
CA VAL A 105 4.44 -0.22 -12.13
C VAL A 105 2.98 -0.47 -12.57
N VAL A 106 2.02 0.09 -11.85
CA VAL A 106 0.59 0.02 -12.21
C VAL A 106 0.15 1.36 -12.76
N ILE A 107 -0.49 1.33 -13.92
CA ILE A 107 -1.19 2.47 -14.51
C ILE A 107 -2.69 2.34 -14.29
N ALA A 108 -3.38 3.46 -14.18
CA ALA A 108 -4.83 3.51 -14.04
C ALA A 108 -5.37 4.75 -14.76
N GLY A 109 -6.65 4.69 -15.15
CA GLY A 109 -7.25 5.80 -15.89
C GLY A 109 -8.58 5.42 -16.55
N THR A 110 -9.00 6.22 -17.49
CA THR A 110 -10.12 5.86 -18.38
C THR A 110 -9.79 4.58 -19.14
N LEU A 111 -10.82 3.89 -19.64
CA LEU A 111 -10.59 2.66 -20.43
C LEU A 111 -9.67 2.93 -21.63
N GLN A 112 -9.92 4.00 -22.38
CA GLN A 112 -9.11 4.39 -23.54
C GLN A 112 -7.71 4.84 -23.11
N GLY A 113 -7.59 5.66 -22.06
CA GLY A 113 -6.30 6.15 -21.59
C GLY A 113 -5.37 5.01 -21.16
N VAL A 114 -5.90 4.00 -20.44
CA VAL A 114 -5.10 2.82 -20.03
C VAL A 114 -4.71 1.97 -21.25
N GLU A 115 -5.58 1.82 -22.25
CA GLU A 115 -5.27 1.12 -23.49
C GLU A 115 -4.13 1.82 -24.24
N ASP A 116 -4.25 3.13 -24.47
CA ASP A 116 -3.25 3.93 -25.17
C ASP A 116 -1.91 3.97 -24.44
N ALA A 117 -1.93 4.15 -23.10
CA ALA A 117 -0.73 4.11 -22.26
C ALA A 117 -0.07 2.71 -22.28
N SER A 118 -0.87 1.64 -22.35
CA SER A 118 -0.36 0.28 -22.47
C SER A 118 0.39 0.08 -23.78
N VAL A 119 -0.16 0.57 -24.89
CA VAL A 119 0.53 0.55 -26.20
C VAL A 119 1.80 1.39 -26.17
N ALA A 120 1.76 2.58 -25.57
CA ALA A 120 2.92 3.45 -25.41
C ALA A 120 4.02 2.78 -24.55
N ALA A 121 3.66 2.12 -23.45
CA ALA A 121 4.59 1.39 -22.60
C ALA A 121 5.25 0.21 -23.33
N LEU A 122 4.49 -0.54 -24.14
CA LEU A 122 5.03 -1.63 -24.97
C LEU A 122 6.04 -1.09 -25.99
N LYS A 123 5.74 0.03 -26.68
CA LYS A 123 6.66 0.69 -27.60
C LYS A 123 7.95 1.17 -26.92
N ARG A 124 7.89 1.51 -25.62
CA ARG A 124 9.05 1.88 -24.78
C ARG A 124 9.81 0.70 -24.20
N GLY A 125 9.43 -0.53 -24.54
CA GLY A 125 10.16 -1.74 -24.17
C GLY A 125 9.65 -2.44 -22.91
N SER A 126 8.43 -2.15 -22.44
CA SER A 126 7.83 -2.99 -21.42
C SER A 126 7.68 -4.43 -21.94
N LYS A 127 7.98 -5.41 -21.09
CA LYS A 127 7.89 -6.84 -21.45
C LYS A 127 6.44 -7.30 -21.60
N ARG A 128 5.56 -6.78 -20.73
CA ARG A 128 4.15 -7.16 -20.69
C ARG A 128 3.33 -6.04 -20.03
N VAL A 129 2.10 -5.89 -20.47
CA VAL A 129 1.06 -5.12 -19.76
C VAL A 129 -0.09 -6.07 -19.47
N ILE A 130 -0.49 -6.17 -18.21
CA ILE A 130 -1.51 -7.12 -17.73
C ILE A 130 -2.68 -6.32 -17.16
N PRO A 131 -3.87 -6.38 -17.78
CA PRO A 131 -5.09 -5.80 -17.21
C PRO A 131 -5.38 -6.38 -15.82
N LEU A 132 -5.76 -5.52 -14.89
CA LEU A 132 -6.15 -5.93 -13.54
C LEU A 132 -7.68 -6.07 -13.46
N GLN A 133 -8.14 -7.09 -12.74
CA GLN A 133 -9.58 -7.33 -12.50
C GLN A 133 -10.06 -6.45 -11.33
N VAL A 134 -10.18 -5.14 -11.60
CA VAL A 134 -10.60 -4.13 -10.62
C VAL A 134 -11.71 -3.25 -11.20
N GLY A 135 -12.57 -2.72 -10.33
CA GLY A 135 -13.76 -1.98 -10.73
C GLY A 135 -13.54 -0.48 -10.96
N GLY A 136 -12.30 0.03 -10.93
CA GLY A 136 -12.08 1.48 -11.07
C GLY A 136 -10.63 1.89 -11.25
N ALA A 137 -10.41 3.16 -11.58
CA ALA A 137 -9.10 3.77 -11.75
C ALA A 137 -8.56 4.31 -10.42
N PHE A 138 -8.24 3.40 -9.48
CA PHE A 138 -7.79 3.77 -8.14
C PHE A 138 -6.46 4.52 -8.16
N HIS A 139 -6.27 5.39 -7.16
CA HIS A 139 -5.06 6.21 -6.99
C HIS A 139 -4.81 7.20 -8.14
N THR A 140 -5.90 7.71 -8.75
CA THR A 140 -5.88 8.70 -9.82
C THR A 140 -6.87 9.83 -9.53
N PRO A 141 -6.81 10.95 -10.27
CA PRO A 141 -7.81 12.03 -10.16
C PRO A 141 -9.26 11.59 -10.40
N LEU A 142 -9.52 10.46 -11.07
CA LEU A 142 -10.86 9.91 -11.26
C LEU A 142 -11.53 9.50 -9.94
N MET A 143 -10.74 9.30 -8.87
CA MET A 143 -11.25 9.01 -7.53
C MET A 143 -11.63 10.27 -6.72
N GLN A 144 -11.47 11.48 -7.27
CA GLN A 144 -11.80 12.72 -6.56
C GLN A 144 -13.23 12.77 -5.98
N PRO A 145 -14.27 12.24 -6.63
CA PRO A 145 -15.61 12.19 -6.02
C PRO A 145 -15.69 11.42 -4.70
N ALA A 146 -14.77 10.47 -4.47
CA ALA A 146 -14.68 9.71 -3.22
C ALA A 146 -14.04 10.50 -2.08
N GLN A 147 -13.37 11.62 -2.35
CA GLN A 147 -12.58 12.35 -1.36
C GLN A 147 -13.46 12.96 -0.27
N ALA A 148 -14.51 13.69 -0.62
CA ALA A 148 -15.37 14.34 0.36
C ALA A 148 -16.10 13.35 1.31
N PRO A 149 -16.68 12.21 0.85
CA PRO A 149 -17.21 11.20 1.75
C PRO A 149 -16.14 10.58 2.66
N LEU A 150 -14.94 10.31 2.14
CA LEU A 150 -13.85 9.79 2.95
C LEU A 150 -13.36 10.82 3.98
N ASP A 151 -13.24 12.09 3.61
CA ASP A 151 -12.83 13.17 4.52
C ASP A 151 -13.82 13.34 5.67
N ALA A 152 -15.13 13.20 5.43
CA ALA A 152 -16.14 13.20 6.47
C ALA A 152 -15.96 12.03 7.45
N ALA A 153 -15.66 10.83 6.95
CA ALA A 153 -15.37 9.66 7.78
C ALA A 153 -14.07 9.84 8.58
N LEU A 154 -13.02 10.36 7.95
CA LEU A 154 -11.72 10.64 8.59
C LEU A 154 -11.86 11.71 9.68
N ALA A 155 -12.70 12.73 9.48
CA ALA A 155 -12.95 13.76 10.49
C ALA A 155 -13.68 13.20 11.72
N ALA A 156 -14.58 12.22 11.54
CA ALA A 156 -15.33 11.58 12.61
C ALA A 156 -14.48 10.56 13.40
N ALA A 157 -13.45 9.98 12.78
CA ALA A 157 -12.61 8.95 13.39
C ALA A 157 -11.68 9.54 14.47
N LYS A 158 -11.41 8.72 15.50
CA LYS A 158 -10.50 9.09 16.59
C LYS A 158 -9.10 8.56 16.29
N PHE A 159 -8.21 9.47 15.93
CA PHE A 159 -6.79 9.17 15.79
C PHE A 159 -6.03 9.51 17.08
N ALA A 160 -5.07 8.67 17.43
CA ALA A 160 -4.07 8.93 18.45
C ALA A 160 -2.69 9.12 17.79
N PRO A 161 -1.71 9.70 18.47
CA PRO A 161 -0.32 9.64 18.02
C PRO A 161 0.12 8.18 17.87
N ALA A 162 0.82 7.87 16.80
CA ALA A 162 1.30 6.52 16.53
C ALA A 162 2.42 6.13 17.51
N SER A 163 2.39 4.91 18.03
CA SER A 163 3.45 4.35 18.87
C SER A 163 4.72 4.02 18.08
N PHE A 164 4.57 3.80 16.77
CA PHE A 164 5.64 3.54 15.80
C PHE A 164 5.41 4.39 14.55
N PRO A 165 6.47 4.83 13.86
CA PRO A 165 6.32 5.56 12.62
C PRO A 165 5.54 4.73 11.58
N VAL A 166 4.59 5.36 10.89
CA VAL A 166 3.85 4.78 9.77
C VAL A 166 4.35 5.41 8.49
N VAL A 167 4.84 4.62 7.55
CA VAL A 167 5.29 5.13 6.25
C VAL A 167 4.08 5.32 5.35
N ALA A 168 3.79 6.60 5.01
CA ALA A 168 2.65 6.95 4.19
C ALA A 168 2.89 6.64 2.70
N ASN A 169 1.85 6.19 1.99
CA ASN A 169 1.94 5.84 0.58
C ASN A 169 2.18 7.03 -0.34
N VAL A 170 1.71 8.21 0.04
CA VAL A 170 1.72 9.42 -0.80
C VAL A 170 3.10 10.04 -0.95
N ASP A 171 3.94 9.95 0.08
CA ASP A 171 5.27 10.61 0.12
C ASP A 171 6.42 9.65 0.41
N ALA A 172 6.11 8.42 0.85
CA ALA A 172 7.08 7.40 1.25
C ALA A 172 7.96 7.85 2.43
N THR A 173 7.40 8.67 3.35
CA THR A 173 8.08 9.13 4.56
C THR A 173 7.38 8.60 5.81
N PRO A 174 8.13 8.43 6.94
CA PRO A 174 7.55 8.01 8.21
C PRO A 174 6.86 9.17 8.91
N HIS A 175 5.64 8.93 9.43
CA HIS A 175 4.82 9.87 10.19
C HIS A 175 4.38 9.28 11.52
N THR A 176 4.15 10.12 12.52
CA THR A 176 3.59 9.75 13.82
C THR A 176 2.24 10.42 14.10
N ASP A 177 1.82 11.35 13.24
CA ASP A 177 0.57 12.11 13.30
C ASP A 177 0.09 12.53 11.89
N ASP A 178 -0.89 13.44 11.80
CA ASP A 178 -1.46 14.01 10.56
C ASP A 178 -2.04 12.99 9.56
N PHE A 179 -2.40 11.80 10.04
CA PHE A 179 -2.87 10.70 9.20
C PHE A 179 -4.14 11.01 8.40
N ARG A 180 -5.00 11.93 8.87
CA ARG A 180 -6.21 12.32 8.12
C ARG A 180 -5.87 12.91 6.75
N ALA A 181 -4.93 13.86 6.74
CA ALA A 181 -4.49 14.51 5.51
C ALA A 181 -3.79 13.52 4.56
N LEU A 182 -2.96 12.62 5.11
CA LEU A 182 -2.25 11.59 4.36
C LEU A 182 -3.20 10.60 3.71
N LEU A 183 -4.19 10.09 4.45
CA LEU A 183 -5.18 9.13 3.94
C LEU A 183 -6.14 9.76 2.92
N SER A 184 -6.53 11.03 3.12
CA SER A 184 -7.30 11.79 2.13
C SER A 184 -6.52 11.93 0.82
N ALA A 185 -5.26 12.35 0.90
CA ALA A 185 -4.38 12.48 -0.27
C ALA A 185 -4.08 11.14 -0.96
N GLN A 186 -3.95 10.03 -0.20
CA GLN A 186 -3.69 8.69 -0.73
C GLN A 186 -4.71 8.26 -1.77
N LEU A 187 -5.98 8.66 -1.59
CA LEU A 187 -7.09 8.21 -2.43
C LEU A 187 -6.89 8.53 -3.91
N CYS A 188 -6.38 9.74 -4.20
CA CYS A 188 -6.19 10.27 -5.55
C CYS A 188 -4.72 10.35 -5.97
N SER A 189 -3.80 9.80 -5.17
CA SER A 189 -2.36 9.92 -5.39
C SER A 189 -1.71 8.56 -5.62
N GLN A 190 -0.58 8.58 -6.33
CA GLN A 190 0.26 7.41 -6.55
C GLN A 190 0.69 6.76 -5.22
N VAL A 191 0.58 5.45 -5.13
CA VAL A 191 1.21 4.64 -4.08
C VAL A 191 2.69 4.48 -4.39
N ARG A 192 3.56 5.09 -3.59
CA ARG A 192 5.02 5.09 -3.77
C ARG A 192 5.68 3.94 -3.01
N TRP A 193 5.18 2.72 -3.22
CA TRP A 193 5.57 1.56 -2.42
C TRP A 193 7.07 1.23 -2.51
N ARG A 194 7.64 1.25 -3.71
CA ARG A 194 9.08 1.03 -3.91
C ARG A 194 9.92 2.02 -3.09
N ARG A 195 9.53 3.30 -3.08
CA ARG A 195 10.23 4.34 -2.30
C ARG A 195 10.09 4.10 -0.80
N SER A 196 8.92 3.64 -0.32
CA SER A 196 8.70 3.27 1.08
C SER A 196 9.65 2.15 1.51
N LEU A 197 9.80 1.10 0.69
CA LEU A 197 10.73 0.00 0.97
C LEU A 197 12.19 0.46 1.01
N LEU A 198 12.59 1.31 0.05
CA LEU A 198 13.95 1.88 0.03
C LEU A 198 14.22 2.78 1.23
N ALA A 199 13.24 3.62 1.63
CA ALA A 199 13.36 4.48 2.80
C ALA A 199 13.53 3.67 4.10
N LEU A 200 12.74 2.61 4.28
CA LEU A 200 12.84 1.72 5.43
C LEU A 200 14.18 0.99 5.49
N ALA A 201 14.64 0.42 4.38
CA ALA A 201 15.94 -0.24 4.32
C ALA A 201 17.10 0.75 4.54
N GLY A 202 17.01 1.96 3.97
CA GLY A 202 17.98 3.04 4.18
C GLY A 202 18.01 3.56 5.63
N ALA A 203 16.90 3.44 6.36
CA ALA A 203 16.82 3.72 7.79
C ALA A 203 17.33 2.58 8.69
N GLY A 204 17.81 1.47 8.10
CA GLY A 204 18.43 0.36 8.83
C GLY A 204 17.50 -0.83 9.09
N ALA A 205 16.31 -0.89 8.48
CA ALA A 205 15.46 -2.07 8.59
C ALA A 205 16.19 -3.28 7.97
N ASN A 206 16.42 -4.31 8.78
CA ASN A 206 17.14 -5.53 8.42
C ASN A 206 16.21 -6.74 8.23
N LEU A 207 14.94 -6.63 8.62
CA LEU A 207 13.90 -7.63 8.45
C LEU A 207 12.58 -6.97 8.06
N PHE A 208 11.95 -7.42 6.98
CA PHE A 208 10.58 -7.08 6.61
C PHE A 208 9.65 -8.24 6.94
N VAL A 209 8.59 -7.98 7.68
CA VAL A 209 7.56 -8.97 8.02
C VAL A 209 6.25 -8.59 7.36
N GLU A 210 5.76 -9.41 6.44
CA GLU A 210 4.44 -9.28 5.83
C GLU A 210 3.40 -10.03 6.67
N LEU A 211 2.39 -9.32 7.17
CA LEU A 211 1.32 -9.88 7.99
C LEU A 211 0.04 -10.03 7.18
N GLY A 212 -0.42 -11.25 7.00
CA GLY A 212 -1.64 -11.58 6.29
C GLY A 212 -1.45 -12.59 5.17
N PRO A 213 -2.55 -12.96 4.49
CA PRO A 213 -2.52 -13.96 3.43
C PRO A 213 -1.82 -13.44 2.17
N GLY A 214 -1.12 -14.34 1.49
CA GLY A 214 -0.37 -14.02 0.28
C GLY A 214 1.09 -13.65 0.55
N THR A 215 1.84 -13.40 -0.52
CA THR A 215 3.27 -13.08 -0.49
C THR A 215 3.62 -11.96 -1.45
N GLU A 216 2.63 -11.14 -1.80
CA GLU A 216 2.77 -10.10 -2.81
C GLU A 216 3.75 -9.02 -2.38
N LEU A 217 3.64 -8.55 -1.12
CA LEU A 217 4.54 -7.52 -0.59
C LEU A 217 5.94 -8.08 -0.37
N SER A 218 6.07 -9.31 0.14
CA SER A 218 7.35 -10.02 0.24
C SER A 218 8.03 -10.17 -1.13
N GLY A 219 7.25 -10.41 -2.18
CA GLY A 219 7.72 -10.41 -3.56
C GLY A 219 8.25 -9.05 -4.02
N MET A 220 7.61 -7.95 -3.60
CA MET A 220 8.06 -6.58 -3.89
C MET A 220 9.31 -6.22 -3.09
N VAL A 221 9.39 -6.60 -1.81
CA VAL A 221 10.60 -6.46 -0.97
C VAL A 221 11.78 -7.15 -1.63
N ARG A 222 11.62 -8.41 -2.04
CA ARG A 222 12.68 -9.18 -2.71
C ARG A 222 13.25 -8.49 -3.95
N ARG A 223 12.41 -7.82 -4.73
CA ARG A 223 12.82 -7.11 -5.96
C ARG A 223 13.44 -5.75 -5.67
N THR A 224 13.03 -5.11 -4.59
CA THR A 224 13.43 -3.73 -4.27
C THR A 224 14.69 -3.68 -3.39
N VAL A 225 14.73 -4.55 -2.38
CA VAL A 225 15.83 -4.63 -1.38
C VAL A 225 16.23 -6.10 -1.17
N PRO A 226 16.86 -6.73 -2.17
CA PRO A 226 17.10 -8.18 -2.22
C PRO A 226 17.93 -8.70 -1.05
N ASP A 227 18.83 -7.86 -0.51
CA ASP A 227 19.76 -8.21 0.56
C ASP A 227 19.16 -8.13 1.96
N VAL A 228 17.93 -7.62 2.10
CA VAL A 228 17.23 -7.51 3.38
C VAL A 228 16.41 -8.78 3.63
N ALA A 229 16.47 -9.28 4.87
CA ALA A 229 15.67 -10.43 5.29
C ALA A 229 14.16 -10.14 5.18
N ARG A 230 13.38 -11.15 4.87
CA ARG A 230 11.92 -11.06 4.76
C ARG A 230 11.25 -12.31 5.26
N LEU A 231 10.10 -12.13 5.90
CA LEU A 231 9.26 -13.21 6.41
C LEU A 231 7.80 -12.89 6.05
N ASN A 232 7.03 -13.90 5.68
CA ASN A 232 5.59 -13.82 5.59
C ASN A 232 4.97 -14.58 6.77
N VAL A 233 4.00 -13.96 7.43
CA VAL A 233 3.23 -14.54 8.53
C VAL A 233 1.77 -14.52 8.09
N ALA A 234 1.30 -15.63 7.54
CA ALA A 234 -0.06 -15.81 7.03
C ALA A 234 -0.97 -16.49 8.06
N GLY A 235 -0.40 -17.29 8.96
CA GLY A 235 -1.14 -18.05 9.96
C GLY A 235 -0.34 -18.33 11.25
N PRO A 236 -0.97 -19.02 12.21
CA PRO A 236 -0.33 -19.36 13.48
C PRO A 236 0.94 -20.21 13.35
N GLU A 237 1.03 -21.01 12.31
CA GLU A 237 2.18 -21.87 11.99
C GLU A 237 3.45 -21.08 11.71
N ASP A 238 3.33 -19.81 11.30
CA ASP A 238 4.46 -18.94 10.95
C ASP A 238 5.03 -18.18 12.18
N LEU A 239 4.34 -18.21 13.33
CA LEU A 239 4.73 -17.43 14.51
C LEU A 239 6.05 -17.92 15.13
N GLU A 240 6.36 -19.21 15.05
CA GLU A 240 7.64 -19.75 15.52
C GLU A 240 8.83 -19.24 14.69
N ALA A 241 8.64 -19.16 13.36
CA ALA A 241 9.63 -18.58 12.46
C ALA A 241 9.83 -17.08 12.73
N LEU A 242 8.76 -16.35 13.02
CA LEU A 242 8.82 -14.95 13.43
C LEU A 242 9.60 -14.79 14.73
N ALA A 243 9.29 -15.59 15.77
CA ALA A 243 10.00 -15.56 17.05
C ALA A 243 11.50 -15.81 16.88
N SER A 244 11.87 -16.78 16.02
CA SER A 244 13.27 -17.10 15.73
C SER A 244 13.98 -15.96 15.00
N ALA A 245 13.31 -15.31 14.04
CA ALA A 245 13.88 -14.23 13.25
C ALA A 245 14.10 -12.93 14.05
N ILE A 246 13.27 -12.66 15.07
CA ILE A 246 13.41 -11.49 15.94
C ILE A 246 14.56 -11.67 16.94
N ASN A 247 14.84 -12.91 17.36
CA ASN A 247 15.88 -13.22 18.36
C ASN A 247 17.27 -13.49 17.74
N SER A 248 17.42 -13.42 16.42
CA SER A 248 18.68 -13.61 15.69
C SER A 248 19.37 -12.28 15.38
#